data_9df0cc282f7537fc6fe6f5bd535e377b
#
_entry.id   9df0cc282f7537fc6fe6f5bd535e377b
#
_cell.length_a   1.000
_cell.length_b   1.000
_cell.length_c   1.000
_cell.angle_alpha   90.00
_cell.angle_beta   90.00
_cell.angle_gamma   90.00
#
_symmetry.space_group_name_H-M   'P 1'
#
loop_
_entity.id
_entity.type
_entity.pdbx_description
1 polymer ?
#
loop_
_entity_poly.entity_id
_entity_poly.type
_entity_poly.pdbx_seq_one_letter_code
_entity_poly.pdbx_strand_id
1 'polypeptide(L)'
;MAKAKKLPSGSWRVQVFDRFEDVRDKNGKPVLDDKGKPKKKRIYKSFTNDDPTSKGKRDVEREAAIWAASKENESNTHAELTLGEATDLYISQRSAVLSPSTVREYKNSRKRDLQGLMNVKLQDITQDMIQAAINQEALSHSPKSVRNMHGLLTAVLATYRPGFAVRTKLPAKVRPDLYVPSDADIKKLLAYAKETDMELPILLAAFGPMRRGEICALESDFIDGNVVHVAYALVQNDKKEWVKKSPKSYAGDRYIPYPSFVSDMFKEKSGRVVDMTPMQITKKFSRLLKRAGLPHFRFHDLRHYSASIQHAIGIPDAYIMQRGGWGNDGVLKQVYRHTMISQEKDMSQKANDYFENIAK
;
A
#
# COMPACT_ATOMS: atom_id res chain seq x y z
N MET A 1 -10.22 -0.11 41.04
CA MET A 1 -11.19 0.93 40.65
C MET A 1 -10.56 2.31 40.84
N ALA A 2 -10.80 3.25 39.95
CA ALA A 2 -10.33 4.62 40.08
C ALA A 2 -11.10 5.31 41.22
N LYS A 3 -10.38 6.01 42.13
CA LYS A 3 -10.96 6.68 43.28
C LYS A 3 -11.24 8.14 42.96
N ALA A 4 -12.35 8.67 43.51
CA ALA A 4 -12.71 10.06 43.35
C ALA A 4 -11.76 10.98 44.15
N LYS A 5 -11.33 12.07 43.49
CA LYS A 5 -10.60 13.18 44.12
C LYS A 5 -11.53 14.38 44.26
N LYS A 6 -11.48 15.04 45.44
CA LYS A 6 -12.21 16.29 45.71
C LYS A 6 -11.48 17.45 45.05
N LEU A 7 -12.19 18.23 44.26
CA LEU A 7 -11.67 19.43 43.63
C LEU A 7 -11.76 20.64 44.56
N PRO A 8 -11.01 21.73 44.32
CA PRO A 8 -11.11 22.96 45.09
C PRO A 8 -12.51 23.58 45.08
N SER A 9 -13.30 23.32 44.07
CA SER A 9 -14.72 23.71 43.95
C SER A 9 -15.66 22.97 44.92
N GLY A 10 -15.19 21.93 45.61
CA GLY A 10 -16.01 21.02 46.39
C GLY A 10 -16.53 19.80 45.63
N SER A 11 -16.55 19.83 44.32
CA SER A 11 -17.00 18.74 43.46
C SER A 11 -16.09 17.51 43.54
N TRP A 12 -16.61 16.31 43.21
CA TRP A 12 -15.84 15.10 43.12
C TRP A 12 -15.55 14.76 41.66
N ARG A 13 -14.32 14.34 41.36
CA ARG A 13 -13.90 13.90 40.02
C ARG A 13 -13.21 12.55 40.03
N VAL A 14 -13.60 11.67 39.07
CA VAL A 14 -12.90 10.43 38.74
C VAL A 14 -12.38 10.54 37.33
N GLN A 15 -11.14 10.11 37.10
CA GLN A 15 -10.57 10.00 35.76
C GLN A 15 -10.28 8.53 35.48
N VAL A 16 -10.83 8.02 34.37
CA VAL A 16 -10.63 6.66 33.88
C VAL A 16 -9.83 6.73 32.59
N PHE A 17 -8.81 5.90 32.49
CA PHE A 17 -8.01 5.81 31.26
C PHE A 17 -8.93 5.40 30.08
N ASP A 18 -8.90 6.16 29.01
CA ASP A 18 -9.67 5.89 27.80
C ASP A 18 -8.81 5.24 26.72
N ARG A 19 -7.83 5.95 26.18
CA ARG A 19 -6.99 5.49 25.08
C ARG A 19 -5.65 6.21 25.04
N PHE A 20 -4.76 5.72 24.20
CA PHE A 20 -3.58 6.47 23.74
C PHE A 20 -3.92 7.24 22.45
N GLU A 21 -3.45 8.48 22.37
CA GLU A 21 -3.58 9.32 21.18
C GLU A 21 -2.21 9.87 20.78
N ASP A 22 -1.93 9.94 19.48
CA ASP A 22 -0.67 10.49 18.98
C ASP A 22 -0.62 12.00 19.24
N VAL A 23 0.49 12.48 19.81
CA VAL A 23 0.74 13.91 19.98
C VAL A 23 0.99 14.52 18.61
N ARG A 24 0.21 15.55 18.27
CA ARG A 24 0.36 16.29 17.00
C ARG A 24 0.86 17.69 17.28
N ASP A 25 1.66 18.22 16.37
CA ASP A 25 2.09 19.63 16.41
C ASP A 25 0.97 20.58 15.93
N LYS A 26 1.25 21.90 15.93
CA LYS A 26 0.32 22.93 15.49
C LYS A 26 -0.12 22.79 14.01
N ASN A 27 0.62 22.01 13.22
CA ASN A 27 0.37 21.74 11.81
C ASN A 27 -0.29 20.37 11.58
N GLY A 28 -0.71 19.67 12.66
CA GLY A 28 -1.37 18.37 12.58
C GLY A 28 -0.43 17.18 12.34
N LYS A 29 0.90 17.39 12.29
CA LYS A 29 1.89 16.32 12.13
C LYS A 29 2.17 15.60 13.46
N PRO A 30 2.38 14.28 13.46
CA PRO A 30 2.74 13.56 14.68
C PRO A 30 4.12 14.01 15.18
N VAL A 31 4.20 14.31 16.49
CA VAL A 31 5.47 14.56 17.17
C VAL A 31 6.16 13.23 17.42
N LEU A 32 7.43 13.11 17.03
CA LEU A 32 8.21 11.89 17.24
C LEU A 32 8.96 11.91 18.58
N ASP A 33 9.17 10.74 19.15
CA ASP A 33 10.05 10.54 20.31
C ASP A 33 11.53 10.44 19.87
N ASP A 34 12.45 10.33 20.83
CA ASP A 34 13.90 10.22 20.61
C ASP A 34 14.29 8.97 19.77
N LYS A 35 13.35 8.06 19.56
CA LYS A 35 13.51 6.84 18.74
C LYS A 35 12.79 6.91 17.39
N GLY A 36 12.31 8.10 17.00
CA GLY A 36 11.60 8.33 15.75
C GLY A 36 10.17 7.73 15.70
N LYS A 37 9.56 7.41 16.84
CA LYS A 37 8.18 6.89 16.91
C LYS A 37 7.22 8.00 17.31
N PRO A 38 5.95 7.95 16.86
CA PRO A 38 4.93 8.89 17.31
C PRO A 38 4.81 8.90 18.83
N LYS A 39 5.02 10.06 19.42
CA LYS A 39 4.84 10.28 20.86
C LYS A 39 3.37 10.14 21.20
N LYS A 40 3.04 9.31 22.20
CA LYS A 40 1.66 9.06 22.61
C LYS A 40 1.36 9.71 23.94
N LYS A 41 0.21 10.38 24.02
CA LYS A 41 -0.37 10.87 25.30
C LYS A 41 -1.51 9.96 25.75
N ARG A 42 -1.66 9.83 27.07
CA ARG A 42 -2.79 9.11 27.68
C ARG A 42 -3.99 10.03 27.70
N ILE A 43 -5.10 9.59 27.16
CA ILE A 43 -6.40 10.26 27.22
C ILE A 43 -7.22 9.63 28.34
N TYR A 44 -7.84 10.47 29.14
CA TYR A 44 -8.69 10.07 30.24
C TYR A 44 -10.09 10.66 30.05
N LYS A 45 -11.12 9.85 30.29
CA LYS A 45 -12.48 10.34 30.45
C LYS A 45 -12.69 10.77 31.88
N SER A 46 -13.22 11.98 32.06
CA SER A 46 -13.48 12.58 33.39
C SER A 46 -14.97 12.50 33.68
N PHE A 47 -15.30 12.05 34.88
CA PHE A 47 -16.64 12.08 35.47
C PHE A 47 -16.61 13.03 36.66
N THR A 48 -17.59 13.93 36.75
CA THR A 48 -17.62 14.98 37.78
C THR A 48 -19.03 15.02 38.37
N ASN A 49 -19.08 15.17 39.72
CA ASN A 49 -20.35 15.39 40.45
C ASN A 49 -20.15 16.56 41.42
N ASP A 50 -21.08 17.52 41.34
CA ASP A 50 -20.99 18.77 42.09
C ASP A 50 -21.53 18.66 43.54
N ASP A 51 -22.15 17.55 43.92
CA ASP A 51 -22.56 17.27 45.28
C ASP A 51 -21.30 17.05 46.17
N PRO A 52 -20.98 17.97 47.10
CA PRO A 52 -19.75 17.89 47.92
C PRO A 52 -19.78 16.78 48.98
N THR A 53 -20.92 16.10 49.14
CA THR A 53 -21.15 15.08 50.19
C THR A 53 -20.54 13.72 49.79
N SER A 54 -20.55 12.79 50.74
CA SER A 54 -20.17 11.39 50.48
C SER A 54 -21.08 10.67 49.50
N LYS A 55 -22.29 11.22 49.24
CA LYS A 55 -23.20 10.69 48.24
C LYS A 55 -22.68 11.02 46.86
N GLY A 56 -22.31 12.30 46.57
CA GLY A 56 -21.75 12.70 45.31
C GLY A 56 -20.45 11.96 44.97
N LYS A 57 -19.62 11.67 45.99
CA LYS A 57 -18.44 10.82 45.83
C LYS A 57 -18.80 9.42 45.30
N ARG A 58 -19.77 8.76 45.92
CA ARG A 58 -20.21 7.41 45.54
C ARG A 58 -20.85 7.38 44.16
N ASP A 59 -21.62 8.40 43.82
CA ASP A 59 -22.33 8.49 42.55
C ASP A 59 -21.34 8.63 41.36
N VAL A 60 -20.32 9.49 41.49
CA VAL A 60 -19.29 9.66 40.44
C VAL A 60 -18.39 8.43 40.32
N GLU A 61 -18.07 7.73 41.43
CA GLU A 61 -17.32 6.48 41.39
C GLU A 61 -18.13 5.37 40.72
N ARG A 62 -19.45 5.31 40.97
CA ARG A 62 -20.35 4.36 40.34
C ARG A 62 -20.51 4.63 38.82
N GLU A 63 -20.67 5.87 38.41
CA GLU A 63 -20.75 6.25 37.00
C GLU A 63 -19.45 5.89 36.23
N ALA A 64 -18.31 6.21 36.83
CA ALA A 64 -17.02 5.86 36.28
C ALA A 64 -16.80 4.34 36.18
N ALA A 65 -17.28 3.57 37.16
CA ALA A 65 -17.22 2.12 37.15
C ALA A 65 -18.12 1.50 36.10
N ILE A 66 -19.37 2.02 35.96
CA ILE A 66 -20.31 1.58 34.90
C ILE A 66 -19.70 1.83 33.51
N TRP A 67 -19.11 2.99 33.29
CA TRP A 67 -18.47 3.28 32.00
C TRP A 67 -17.24 2.40 31.77
N ALA A 68 -16.41 2.15 32.77
CA ALA A 68 -15.28 1.24 32.66
C ALA A 68 -15.73 -0.20 32.32
N ALA A 69 -16.78 -0.67 32.98
CA ALA A 69 -17.36 -1.99 32.73
C ALA A 69 -18.04 -2.06 31.34
N SER A 70 -18.73 -1.00 30.88
CA SER A 70 -19.29 -0.98 29.53
C SER A 70 -18.22 -1.06 28.45
N LYS A 71 -17.09 -0.35 28.67
CA LYS A 71 -15.93 -0.40 27.77
C LYS A 71 -15.25 -1.77 27.76
N GLU A 72 -15.18 -2.42 28.92
CA GLU A 72 -14.67 -3.79 29.04
C GLU A 72 -15.62 -4.80 28.36
N ASN A 73 -16.94 -4.59 28.49
CA ASN A 73 -17.95 -5.39 27.78
C ASN A 73 -17.98 -5.14 26.28
N GLU A 74 -17.75 -3.91 25.79
CA GLU A 74 -17.57 -3.63 24.36
C GLU A 74 -16.32 -4.33 23.80
N SER A 75 -15.25 -4.42 24.58
CA SER A 75 -14.07 -5.21 24.19
C SER A 75 -14.34 -6.72 24.28
N ASN A 76 -15.22 -7.16 25.16
CA ASN A 76 -15.60 -8.56 25.35
C ASN A 76 -16.70 -9.04 24.38
N THR A 77 -17.48 -8.16 23.72
CA THR A 77 -18.49 -8.58 22.72
C THR A 77 -17.89 -9.37 21.57
N HIS A 78 -16.60 -9.21 21.30
CA HIS A 78 -15.89 -9.92 20.26
C HIS A 78 -14.96 -11.02 20.78
N ALA A 79 -14.84 -11.20 22.09
CA ALA A 79 -13.92 -12.16 22.71
C ALA A 79 -14.20 -13.61 22.30
N GLU A 80 -15.48 -13.95 22.12
CA GLU A 80 -15.94 -15.28 21.71
C GLU A 80 -15.78 -15.56 20.22
N LEU A 81 -15.58 -14.51 19.38
CA LEU A 81 -15.34 -14.71 17.95
C LEU A 81 -14.02 -15.44 17.74
N THR A 82 -14.02 -16.39 16.83
CA THR A 82 -12.78 -16.95 16.30
C THR A 82 -12.05 -15.91 15.42
N LEU A 83 -10.75 -16.09 15.23
CA LEU A 83 -9.98 -15.22 14.31
C LEU A 83 -10.57 -15.20 12.90
N GLY A 84 -11.08 -16.36 12.45
CA GLY A 84 -11.74 -16.50 11.16
C GLY A 84 -12.98 -15.64 11.05
N GLU A 85 -13.89 -15.74 12.00
CA GLU A 85 -15.13 -14.94 12.06
C GLU A 85 -14.84 -13.46 12.17
N ALA A 86 -13.88 -13.08 13.02
CA ALA A 86 -13.43 -11.69 13.14
C ALA A 86 -12.83 -11.16 11.83
N THR A 87 -12.08 -11.99 11.10
CA THR A 87 -11.52 -11.64 9.79
C THR A 87 -12.62 -11.44 8.75
N ASP A 88 -13.61 -12.33 8.71
CA ASP A 88 -14.76 -12.22 7.81
C ASP A 88 -15.59 -10.96 8.11
N LEU A 89 -15.81 -10.65 9.39
CA LEU A 89 -16.49 -9.44 9.84
C LEU A 89 -15.67 -8.17 9.46
N TYR A 90 -14.35 -8.20 9.67
CA TYR A 90 -13.44 -7.11 9.29
C TYR A 90 -13.53 -6.79 7.81
N ILE A 91 -13.54 -7.82 6.97
CA ILE A 91 -13.63 -7.67 5.51
C ILE A 91 -14.99 -7.12 5.11
N SER A 92 -16.09 -7.67 5.65
CA SER A 92 -17.45 -7.25 5.30
C SER A 92 -17.73 -5.79 5.65
N GLN A 93 -17.35 -5.35 6.86
CA GLN A 93 -17.56 -3.98 7.32
C GLN A 93 -16.77 -2.94 6.53
N ARG A 94 -15.68 -3.34 5.88
CA ARG A 94 -14.78 -2.43 5.13
C ARG A 94 -14.84 -2.61 3.62
N SER A 95 -15.65 -3.53 3.12
CA SER A 95 -15.74 -3.85 1.70
C SER A 95 -16.13 -2.65 0.82
N ALA A 96 -16.95 -1.72 1.33
CA ALA A 96 -17.37 -0.52 0.61
C ALA A 96 -16.24 0.53 0.44
N VAL A 97 -15.26 0.56 1.36
CA VAL A 97 -14.18 1.56 1.35
C VAL A 97 -12.84 0.99 0.87
N LEU A 98 -12.68 -0.33 0.93
CA LEU A 98 -11.50 -1.01 0.44
C LEU A 98 -11.52 -1.18 -1.08
N SER A 99 -10.34 -1.23 -1.68
CA SER A 99 -10.20 -1.59 -3.08
C SER A 99 -10.75 -3.00 -3.35
N PRO A 100 -11.48 -3.24 -4.46
CA PRO A 100 -11.95 -4.57 -4.83
C PRO A 100 -10.83 -5.63 -4.83
N SER A 101 -9.64 -5.28 -5.29
CA SER A 101 -8.47 -6.16 -5.24
C SER A 101 -7.99 -6.43 -3.82
N THR A 102 -8.12 -5.47 -2.90
CA THR A 102 -7.76 -5.66 -1.48
C THR A 102 -8.74 -6.60 -0.79
N VAL A 103 -10.04 -6.41 -1.05
CA VAL A 103 -11.09 -7.32 -0.54
C VAL A 103 -10.84 -8.75 -1.02
N ARG A 104 -10.53 -8.92 -2.32
CA ARG A 104 -10.18 -10.22 -2.89
C ARG A 104 -8.97 -10.85 -2.20
N GLU A 105 -7.88 -10.10 -2.03
CA GLU A 105 -6.66 -10.62 -1.38
C GLU A 105 -6.90 -10.96 0.10
N TYR A 106 -7.69 -10.17 0.82
CA TYR A 106 -8.06 -10.49 2.21
C TYR A 106 -8.91 -11.77 2.30
N LYS A 107 -9.88 -11.96 1.40
CA LYS A 107 -10.67 -13.20 1.33
C LYS A 107 -9.81 -14.41 0.96
N ASN A 108 -8.83 -14.24 0.06
CA ASN A 108 -7.88 -15.29 -0.27
C ASN A 108 -6.99 -15.64 0.94
N SER A 109 -6.46 -14.62 1.62
CA SER A 109 -5.64 -14.79 2.82
C SER A 109 -6.41 -15.50 3.93
N ARG A 110 -7.67 -15.10 4.18
CA ARG A 110 -8.58 -15.75 5.14
C ARG A 110 -8.75 -17.26 4.88
N LYS A 111 -8.78 -17.67 3.61
CA LYS A 111 -8.99 -19.08 3.21
C LYS A 111 -7.70 -19.89 3.19
N ARG A 112 -6.56 -19.27 3.02
CA ARG A 112 -5.29 -19.96 2.76
C ARG A 112 -4.30 -19.84 3.90
N ASP A 113 -4.18 -18.62 4.48
CA ASP A 113 -3.08 -18.24 5.34
C ASP A 113 -3.47 -18.41 6.83
N LEU A 114 -2.49 -18.68 7.68
CA LEU A 114 -2.63 -18.75 9.15
C LEU A 114 -3.77 -19.69 9.62
N GLN A 115 -4.00 -20.79 8.88
CA GLN A 115 -5.15 -21.66 9.13
C GLN A 115 -5.16 -22.28 10.55
N GLY A 116 -4.00 -22.49 11.15
CA GLY A 116 -3.88 -22.95 12.54
C GLY A 116 -4.44 -21.99 13.59
N LEU A 117 -4.63 -20.70 13.23
CA LEU A 117 -5.21 -19.69 14.12
C LEU A 117 -6.70 -19.41 13.85
N MET A 118 -7.21 -19.77 12.66
CA MET A 118 -8.54 -19.32 12.23
C MET A 118 -9.69 -19.80 13.10
N ASN A 119 -9.55 -20.96 13.74
CA ASN A 119 -10.56 -21.51 14.63
C ASN A 119 -10.32 -21.18 16.12
N VAL A 120 -9.26 -20.41 16.43
CA VAL A 120 -8.95 -19.99 17.81
C VAL A 120 -9.75 -18.75 18.15
N LYS A 121 -10.39 -18.75 19.34
CA LYS A 121 -11.11 -17.56 19.83
C LYS A 121 -10.13 -16.40 20.06
N LEU A 122 -10.57 -15.18 19.79
CA LEU A 122 -9.71 -14.00 19.91
C LEU A 122 -9.09 -13.87 21.30
N GLN A 123 -9.84 -14.16 22.35
CA GLN A 123 -9.35 -14.10 23.73
C GLN A 123 -8.23 -15.11 24.02
N ASP A 124 -8.20 -16.25 23.35
CA ASP A 124 -7.27 -17.35 23.60
C ASP A 124 -5.98 -17.25 22.75
N ILE A 125 -5.95 -16.34 21.81
CA ILE A 125 -4.75 -16.10 20.98
C ILE A 125 -3.63 -15.52 21.84
N THR A 126 -2.48 -16.19 21.85
CA THR A 126 -1.26 -15.75 22.55
C THR A 126 -0.20 -15.28 21.57
N GLN A 127 0.83 -14.58 22.09
CA GLN A 127 1.98 -14.13 21.28
C GLN A 127 2.74 -15.34 20.70
N ASP A 128 2.87 -16.42 21.49
CA ASP A 128 3.58 -17.63 21.06
C ASP A 128 2.84 -18.35 19.93
N MET A 129 1.51 -18.41 19.99
CA MET A 129 0.69 -18.96 18.91
C MET A 129 0.86 -18.17 17.61
N ILE A 130 0.86 -16.82 17.69
CA ILE A 130 1.11 -15.97 16.53
C ILE A 130 2.51 -16.20 15.99
N GLN A 131 3.54 -16.22 16.85
CA GLN A 131 4.91 -16.44 16.41
C GLN A 131 5.09 -17.81 15.76
N ALA A 132 4.50 -18.86 16.34
CA ALA A 132 4.55 -20.20 15.78
C ALA A 132 3.87 -20.27 14.39
N ALA A 133 2.69 -19.66 14.24
CA ALA A 133 2.00 -19.60 12.96
C ALA A 133 2.81 -18.82 11.91
N ILE A 134 3.40 -17.68 12.27
CA ILE A 134 4.27 -16.91 11.36
C ILE A 134 5.53 -17.68 10.98
N ASN A 135 6.13 -18.43 11.90
CA ASN A 135 7.29 -19.29 11.61
C ASN A 135 6.91 -20.40 10.61
N GLN A 136 5.75 -21.02 10.79
CA GLN A 136 5.23 -22.05 9.87
C GLN A 136 5.02 -21.49 8.46
N GLU A 137 4.37 -20.33 8.34
CA GLU A 137 4.17 -19.66 7.04
C GLU A 137 5.49 -19.26 6.38
N ALA A 138 6.51 -18.91 7.17
CA ALA A 138 7.81 -18.51 6.67
C ALA A 138 8.59 -19.66 6.01
N LEU A 139 8.24 -20.92 6.27
CA LEU A 139 8.87 -22.09 5.63
C LEU A 139 8.52 -22.22 4.14
N SER A 140 7.33 -21.74 3.74
CA SER A 140 6.80 -21.93 2.38
C SER A 140 6.51 -20.62 1.62
N HIS A 141 6.52 -19.49 2.32
CA HIS A 141 6.16 -18.20 1.72
C HIS A 141 7.30 -17.18 1.75
N SER A 142 7.28 -16.26 0.77
CA SER A 142 8.24 -15.15 0.74
C SER A 142 8.09 -14.24 1.96
N PRO A 143 9.17 -13.58 2.42
CA PRO A 143 9.11 -12.60 3.51
C PRO A 143 8.05 -11.52 3.31
N LYS A 144 7.79 -11.11 2.07
CA LYS A 144 6.74 -10.15 1.74
C LYS A 144 5.34 -10.72 1.94
N SER A 145 5.09 -11.96 1.53
CA SER A 145 3.81 -12.65 1.72
C SER A 145 3.50 -12.80 3.22
N VAL A 146 4.47 -13.28 4.00
CA VAL A 146 4.33 -13.41 5.46
C VAL A 146 4.01 -12.06 6.12
N ARG A 147 4.65 -10.99 5.70
CA ARG A 147 4.36 -9.63 6.20
C ARG A 147 2.95 -9.14 5.84
N ASN A 148 2.44 -9.51 4.67
CA ASN A 148 1.07 -9.17 4.28
C ASN A 148 0.03 -9.92 5.14
N MET A 149 0.24 -11.23 5.38
CA MET A 149 -0.59 -12.04 6.27
C MET A 149 -0.60 -11.47 7.69
N HIS A 150 0.58 -11.18 8.23
CA HIS A 150 0.74 -10.57 9.54
C HIS A 150 0.07 -9.19 9.61
N GLY A 151 0.13 -8.40 8.54
CA GLY A 151 -0.54 -7.10 8.47
C GLY A 151 -2.06 -7.21 8.60
N LEU A 152 -2.69 -8.18 7.93
CA LEU A 152 -4.12 -8.45 8.07
C LEU A 152 -4.46 -8.93 9.49
N LEU A 153 -3.72 -9.91 10.01
CA LEU A 153 -3.88 -10.41 11.38
C LEU A 153 -3.82 -9.25 12.41
N THR A 154 -2.80 -8.42 12.31
CA THR A 154 -2.63 -7.27 13.23
C THR A 154 -3.78 -6.28 13.12
N ALA A 155 -4.29 -6.01 11.92
CA ALA A 155 -5.41 -5.11 11.71
C ALA A 155 -6.71 -5.67 12.30
N VAL A 156 -6.97 -6.96 12.17
CA VAL A 156 -8.11 -7.64 12.76
C VAL A 156 -8.02 -7.61 14.30
N LEU A 157 -6.88 -8.01 14.87
CA LEU A 157 -6.68 -8.00 16.32
C LEU A 157 -6.75 -6.59 16.91
N ALA A 158 -6.20 -5.59 16.25
CA ALA A 158 -6.30 -4.19 16.68
C ALA A 158 -7.76 -3.68 16.70
N THR A 159 -8.60 -4.22 15.82
CA THR A 159 -10.03 -3.85 15.74
C THR A 159 -10.86 -4.54 16.82
N TYR A 160 -10.71 -5.84 16.97
CA TYR A 160 -11.64 -6.67 17.77
C TYR A 160 -11.06 -7.12 19.12
N ARG A 161 -9.76 -6.90 19.35
CA ARG A 161 -9.08 -7.11 20.63
C ARG A 161 -8.16 -5.93 20.95
N PRO A 162 -8.73 -4.72 21.10
CA PRO A 162 -7.95 -3.52 21.44
C PRO A 162 -7.22 -3.73 22.76
N GLY A 163 -5.94 -3.38 22.81
CA GLY A 163 -5.10 -3.63 23.99
C GLY A 163 -4.18 -4.85 23.86
N PHE A 164 -4.45 -5.79 22.97
CA PHE A 164 -3.53 -6.86 22.65
C PHE A 164 -2.49 -6.39 21.61
N ALA A 165 -1.32 -5.95 22.10
CA ALA A 165 -0.24 -5.49 21.23
C ALA A 165 0.49 -6.69 20.62
N VAL A 166 0.32 -6.92 19.32
CA VAL A 166 1.04 -7.98 18.60
C VAL A 166 2.53 -7.66 18.51
N ARG A 167 3.36 -8.55 19.08
CA ARG A 167 4.83 -8.45 19.12
C ARG A 167 5.43 -9.68 18.45
N THR A 168 5.54 -9.64 17.13
CA THR A 168 6.00 -10.79 16.33
C THR A 168 7.32 -10.45 15.64
N LYS A 169 8.28 -11.37 15.69
CA LYS A 169 9.50 -11.30 14.89
C LYS A 169 9.19 -11.78 13.48
N LEU A 170 9.34 -10.90 12.51
CA LEU A 170 9.05 -11.19 11.11
C LEU A 170 10.33 -11.50 10.32
N PRO A 171 10.25 -12.32 9.25
CA PRO A 171 11.37 -12.57 8.37
C PRO A 171 11.99 -11.27 7.85
N ALA A 172 13.31 -11.23 7.65
CA ALA A 172 13.99 -10.07 7.10
C ALA A 172 13.43 -9.70 5.72
N LYS A 173 13.40 -8.40 5.42
CA LYS A 173 13.00 -7.94 4.08
C LYS A 173 14.10 -8.32 3.09
N VAL A 174 13.76 -9.11 2.10
CA VAL A 174 14.63 -9.40 0.95
C VAL A 174 14.32 -8.37 -0.14
N ARG A 175 15.34 -7.70 -0.64
CA ARG A 175 15.22 -6.86 -1.84
C ARG A 175 15.24 -7.78 -3.05
N PRO A 176 14.20 -7.73 -3.91
CA PRO A 176 14.27 -8.47 -5.16
C PRO A 176 15.37 -7.86 -6.04
N ASP A 177 16.17 -8.69 -6.65
CA ASP A 177 17.02 -8.28 -7.75
C ASP A 177 16.12 -8.05 -8.97
N LEU A 178 15.97 -6.78 -9.36
CA LEU A 178 15.07 -6.38 -10.44
C LEU A 178 15.89 -6.21 -11.71
N TYR A 179 15.65 -7.06 -12.70
CA TYR A 179 16.16 -6.82 -14.03
C TYR A 179 15.41 -5.63 -14.66
N VAL A 180 16.15 -4.58 -14.97
CA VAL A 180 15.65 -3.45 -15.76
C VAL A 180 16.12 -3.68 -17.20
N PRO A 181 15.21 -3.83 -18.18
CA PRO A 181 15.62 -4.08 -19.57
C PRO A 181 16.43 -2.91 -20.12
N SER A 182 17.42 -3.21 -20.95
CA SER A 182 18.21 -2.25 -21.69
C SER A 182 17.48 -1.72 -22.94
N ASP A 183 18.00 -0.66 -23.54
CA ASP A 183 17.49 -0.16 -24.84
C ASP A 183 17.53 -1.24 -25.94
N ALA A 184 18.58 -2.08 -25.94
CA ALA A 184 18.71 -3.18 -26.86
C ALA A 184 17.60 -4.24 -26.65
N ASP A 185 17.27 -4.55 -25.40
CA ASP A 185 16.16 -5.46 -25.05
C ASP A 185 14.82 -4.89 -25.51
N ILE A 186 14.59 -3.60 -25.27
CA ILE A 186 13.36 -2.94 -25.70
C ILE A 186 13.24 -2.88 -27.20
N LYS A 187 14.30 -2.55 -27.94
CA LYS A 187 14.31 -2.58 -29.43
C LYS A 187 13.99 -3.97 -29.94
N LYS A 188 14.62 -5.01 -29.36
CA LYS A 188 14.35 -6.41 -29.74
C LYS A 188 12.93 -6.81 -29.41
N LEU A 189 12.43 -6.46 -28.23
CA LEU A 189 11.06 -6.73 -27.80
C LEU A 189 10.04 -6.10 -28.74
N LEU A 190 10.21 -4.83 -29.12
CA LEU A 190 9.33 -4.11 -30.04
C LEU A 190 9.34 -4.74 -31.44
N ALA A 191 10.50 -5.17 -31.94
CA ALA A 191 10.58 -5.88 -33.23
C ALA A 191 9.74 -7.16 -33.25
N TYR A 192 9.74 -7.94 -32.15
CA TYR A 192 8.92 -9.14 -32.01
C TYR A 192 7.44 -8.85 -31.69
N ALA A 193 7.14 -7.68 -31.12
CA ALA A 193 5.77 -7.25 -30.80
C ALA A 193 5.08 -6.60 -32.01
N LYS A 194 5.83 -6.14 -32.98
CA LYS A 194 5.32 -5.40 -34.14
C LYS A 194 4.15 -6.14 -34.83
N GLU A 195 3.09 -5.41 -35.13
CA GLU A 195 1.86 -5.91 -35.72
C GLU A 195 1.13 -7.00 -34.92
N THR A 196 1.48 -7.15 -33.64
CA THR A 196 0.75 -7.99 -32.70
C THR A 196 -0.12 -7.15 -31.75
N ASP A 197 -1.06 -7.79 -31.09
CA ASP A 197 -1.89 -7.14 -30.06
C ASP A 197 -1.10 -6.69 -28.82
N MET A 198 0.17 -7.11 -28.68
CA MET A 198 1.06 -6.71 -27.60
C MET A 198 1.88 -5.45 -27.89
N GLU A 199 1.94 -4.99 -29.13
CA GLU A 199 2.74 -3.81 -29.53
C GLU A 199 2.29 -2.56 -28.78
N LEU A 200 1.04 -2.17 -28.92
CA LEU A 200 0.51 -0.98 -28.24
C LEU A 200 0.61 -1.05 -26.70
N PRO A 201 0.23 -2.14 -26.02
CA PRO A 201 0.45 -2.28 -24.58
C PRO A 201 1.90 -2.07 -24.13
N ILE A 202 2.86 -2.60 -24.88
CA ILE A 202 4.29 -2.43 -24.57
C ILE A 202 4.71 -0.98 -24.73
N LEU A 203 4.31 -0.32 -25.82
CA LEU A 203 4.59 1.09 -26.07
C LEU A 203 3.99 1.99 -24.98
N LEU A 204 2.73 1.75 -24.59
CA LEU A 204 2.06 2.50 -23.51
C LEU A 204 2.78 2.33 -22.16
N ALA A 205 3.35 1.16 -21.89
CA ALA A 205 4.09 0.92 -20.66
C ALA A 205 5.53 1.46 -20.68
N ALA A 206 6.25 1.29 -21.81
CA ALA A 206 7.65 1.66 -21.93
C ALA A 206 7.86 3.17 -22.19
N PHE A 207 6.96 3.83 -22.91
CA PHE A 207 7.11 5.24 -23.25
C PHE A 207 6.16 6.18 -22.48
N GLY A 208 5.10 5.65 -21.87
CA GLY A 208 4.15 6.44 -21.08
C GLY A 208 3.98 5.99 -19.63
N PRO A 209 4.92 5.30 -19.02
CA PRO A 209 4.95 4.49 -17.80
C PRO A 209 3.57 4.11 -17.22
N MET A 210 2.64 3.67 -18.07
CA MET A 210 1.32 3.19 -17.61
C MET A 210 1.41 1.84 -16.90
N ARG A 211 0.57 1.67 -15.90
CA ARG A 211 0.40 0.36 -15.24
C ARG A 211 -0.45 -0.55 -16.11
N ARG A 212 -0.21 -1.86 -16.05
CA ARG A 212 -0.95 -2.88 -16.81
C ARG A 212 -2.47 -2.74 -16.69
N GLY A 213 -2.99 -2.48 -15.48
CA GLY A 213 -4.42 -2.28 -15.26
C GLY A 213 -4.95 -0.97 -15.86
N GLU A 214 -4.14 0.07 -15.92
CA GLU A 214 -4.47 1.35 -16.54
C GLU A 214 -4.58 1.19 -18.06
N ILE A 215 -3.63 0.48 -18.67
CA ILE A 215 -3.65 0.16 -20.10
C ILE A 215 -4.92 -0.60 -20.50
N CYS A 216 -5.31 -1.60 -19.70
CA CYS A 216 -6.52 -2.39 -19.96
C CYS A 216 -7.83 -1.61 -19.73
N ALA A 217 -7.79 -0.51 -18.98
CA ALA A 217 -8.94 0.34 -18.68
C ALA A 217 -9.03 1.56 -19.63
N LEU A 218 -8.01 1.79 -20.48
CA LEU A 218 -7.97 2.93 -21.38
C LEU A 218 -9.06 2.84 -22.44
N GLU A 219 -9.82 3.92 -22.59
CA GLU A 219 -10.86 4.11 -23.59
C GLU A 219 -10.58 5.37 -24.42
N SER A 220 -11.11 5.43 -25.63
CA SER A 220 -10.94 6.54 -26.57
C SER A 220 -11.34 7.89 -25.97
N ASP A 221 -12.36 7.92 -25.12
CA ASP A 221 -12.87 9.15 -24.48
C ASP A 221 -11.86 9.81 -23.52
N PHE A 222 -10.82 9.08 -23.15
CA PHE A 222 -9.72 9.56 -22.32
C PHE A 222 -8.46 9.92 -23.15
N ILE A 223 -8.63 10.15 -24.45
CA ILE A 223 -7.53 10.50 -25.36
C ILE A 223 -7.86 11.83 -26.05
N ASP A 224 -6.94 12.77 -25.94
CA ASP A 224 -6.99 14.03 -26.68
C ASP A 224 -5.70 14.19 -27.50
N GLY A 225 -5.82 14.03 -28.81
CA GLY A 225 -4.70 14.04 -29.74
C GLY A 225 -3.65 12.95 -29.40
N ASN A 226 -2.50 13.39 -28.90
CA ASN A 226 -1.42 12.49 -28.45
C ASN A 226 -1.35 12.35 -26.92
N VAL A 227 -2.28 12.93 -26.18
CA VAL A 227 -2.33 12.92 -24.73
C VAL A 227 -3.33 11.90 -24.20
N VAL A 228 -2.88 11.00 -23.36
CA VAL A 228 -3.70 10.00 -22.68
C VAL A 228 -3.97 10.47 -21.25
N HIS A 229 -5.24 10.56 -20.87
CA HIS A 229 -5.68 10.77 -19.49
C HIS A 229 -5.84 9.42 -18.77
N VAL A 230 -5.04 9.18 -17.77
CA VAL A 230 -5.09 7.94 -16.96
C VAL A 230 -6.06 8.14 -15.79
N ALA A 231 -7.34 7.85 -16.02
CA ALA A 231 -8.42 8.04 -15.05
C ALA A 231 -8.86 6.74 -14.35
N TYR A 232 -8.56 5.57 -14.92
CA TYR A 232 -9.02 4.28 -14.40
C TYR A 232 -7.97 3.18 -14.50
N ALA A 233 -8.17 2.13 -13.72
CA ALA A 233 -7.45 0.87 -13.83
C ALA A 233 -8.42 -0.30 -13.75
N LEU A 234 -8.22 -1.33 -14.56
CA LEU A 234 -8.96 -2.57 -14.51
C LEU A 234 -8.36 -3.47 -13.42
N VAL A 235 -9.17 -3.84 -12.45
CA VAL A 235 -8.80 -4.71 -11.33
C VAL A 235 -9.78 -5.87 -11.20
N GLN A 236 -9.32 -6.99 -10.67
CA GLN A 236 -10.21 -8.13 -10.43
C GLN A 236 -10.80 -8.06 -9.03
N ASN A 237 -12.12 -8.17 -8.92
CA ASN A 237 -12.83 -8.25 -7.63
C ASN A 237 -12.78 -9.68 -7.04
N ASP A 238 -13.43 -9.89 -5.90
CA ASP A 238 -13.50 -11.18 -5.21
C ASP A 238 -14.35 -12.23 -5.94
N LYS A 239 -15.26 -11.82 -6.82
CA LYS A 239 -16.02 -12.69 -7.73
C LYS A 239 -15.27 -13.06 -9.01
N LYS A 240 -13.98 -12.65 -9.13
CA LYS A 240 -13.12 -12.81 -10.31
C LYS A 240 -13.59 -12.00 -11.53
N GLU A 241 -14.44 -11.01 -11.35
CA GLU A 241 -14.88 -10.08 -12.40
C GLU A 241 -13.89 -8.94 -12.54
N TRP A 242 -13.71 -8.46 -13.77
CA TRP A 242 -12.89 -7.28 -14.06
C TRP A 242 -13.73 -6.01 -13.92
N VAL A 243 -13.33 -5.15 -13.00
CA VAL A 243 -14.03 -3.89 -12.70
C VAL A 243 -13.11 -2.71 -12.88
N LYS A 244 -13.64 -1.61 -13.42
CA LYS A 244 -12.94 -0.33 -13.47
C LYS A 244 -12.87 0.27 -12.08
N LYS A 245 -11.73 0.85 -11.75
CA LYS A 245 -11.48 1.52 -10.50
C LYS A 245 -10.69 2.81 -10.75
N SER A 246 -11.11 3.91 -10.10
CA SER A 246 -10.34 5.15 -10.07
C SER A 246 -8.98 4.97 -9.36
N PRO A 247 -7.99 5.81 -9.63
CA PRO A 247 -6.69 5.76 -8.99
C PRO A 247 -6.78 5.84 -7.46
N LYS A 248 -5.81 5.21 -6.78
CA LYS A 248 -5.75 5.23 -5.30
C LYS A 248 -5.30 6.57 -4.71
N SER A 249 -4.71 7.42 -5.52
CA SER A 249 -4.13 8.69 -5.11
C SER A 249 -4.27 9.72 -6.21
N TYR A 250 -4.23 10.98 -5.85
CA TYR A 250 -4.20 12.10 -6.79
C TYR A 250 -3.12 11.96 -7.86
N ALA A 251 -1.91 11.50 -7.49
CA ALA A 251 -0.83 11.26 -8.44
C ALA A 251 -1.15 10.18 -9.48
N GLY A 252 -2.13 9.33 -9.23
CA GLY A 252 -2.56 8.29 -10.19
C GLY A 252 -3.42 8.85 -11.32
N ASP A 253 -4.14 9.94 -11.09
CA ASP A 253 -4.89 10.69 -12.10
C ASP A 253 -3.91 11.65 -12.78
N ARG A 254 -3.65 11.42 -14.07
CA ARG A 254 -2.59 12.13 -14.79
C ARG A 254 -2.74 12.08 -16.30
N TYR A 255 -2.08 13.03 -16.96
CA TYR A 255 -2.02 13.14 -18.40
C TYR A 255 -0.64 12.74 -18.91
N ILE A 256 -0.59 11.92 -19.94
CA ILE A 256 0.66 11.40 -20.53
C ILE A 256 0.70 11.74 -22.01
N PRO A 257 1.56 12.67 -22.45
CA PRO A 257 1.80 12.88 -23.88
C PRO A 257 2.66 11.76 -24.45
N TYR A 258 2.28 11.25 -25.61
CA TYR A 258 2.99 10.19 -26.34
C TYR A 258 3.64 10.73 -27.63
N PRO A 259 4.73 10.12 -28.09
CA PRO A 259 5.27 10.38 -29.42
C PRO A 259 4.25 10.04 -30.51
N SER A 260 4.33 10.73 -31.67
CA SER A 260 3.37 10.57 -32.78
C SER A 260 3.20 9.12 -33.22
N PHE A 261 4.29 8.37 -33.40
CA PHE A 261 4.22 6.97 -33.81
C PHE A 261 3.46 6.05 -32.84
N VAL A 262 3.33 6.43 -31.56
CA VAL A 262 2.50 5.72 -30.59
C VAL A 262 1.05 6.21 -30.67
N SER A 263 0.85 7.54 -30.74
CA SER A 263 -0.49 8.10 -30.80
C SER A 263 -1.23 7.71 -32.09
N ASP A 264 -0.53 7.55 -33.19
CA ASP A 264 -1.13 7.08 -34.46
C ASP A 264 -1.76 5.69 -34.34
N MET A 265 -1.28 4.85 -33.42
CA MET A 265 -1.84 3.51 -33.19
C MET A 265 -3.18 3.51 -32.43
N PHE A 266 -3.57 4.61 -31.81
CA PHE A 266 -4.82 4.69 -31.04
C PHE A 266 -5.78 5.81 -31.49
N LYS A 267 -5.38 6.71 -32.38
CA LYS A 267 -6.19 7.85 -32.85
C LYS A 267 -7.55 7.44 -33.41
N GLU A 268 -7.60 6.34 -34.14
CA GLU A 268 -8.81 5.86 -34.81
C GLU A 268 -9.58 4.80 -34.00
N LYS A 269 -9.10 4.47 -32.80
CA LYS A 269 -9.77 3.47 -31.96
C LYS A 269 -10.99 4.07 -31.28
N SER A 270 -12.10 3.34 -31.28
CA SER A 270 -13.32 3.67 -30.55
C SER A 270 -13.54 2.71 -29.40
N GLY A 271 -14.01 3.21 -28.27
CA GLY A 271 -14.21 2.43 -27.05
C GLY A 271 -12.89 1.99 -26.42
N ARG A 272 -12.76 0.73 -26.06
CA ARG A 272 -11.53 0.22 -25.43
C ARG A 272 -10.35 0.21 -26.39
N VAL A 273 -9.27 0.87 -25.98
CA VAL A 273 -8.05 0.99 -26.80
C VAL A 273 -7.26 -0.32 -26.83
N VAL A 274 -7.27 -1.05 -25.74
CA VAL A 274 -6.62 -2.37 -25.59
C VAL A 274 -7.65 -3.39 -25.14
N ASP A 275 -8.05 -4.27 -26.04
CA ASP A 275 -9.07 -5.30 -25.74
C ASP A 275 -8.45 -6.55 -25.11
N MET A 276 -7.79 -6.35 -23.97
CA MET A 276 -7.21 -7.43 -23.16
C MET A 276 -7.44 -7.20 -21.68
N THR A 277 -7.49 -8.29 -20.93
CA THR A 277 -7.42 -8.25 -19.47
C THR A 277 -5.96 -8.16 -19.00
N PRO A 278 -5.71 -7.63 -17.79
CA PRO A 278 -4.35 -7.61 -17.22
C PRO A 278 -3.67 -8.99 -17.15
N MET A 279 -4.45 -10.06 -16.99
CA MET A 279 -3.90 -11.43 -16.99
C MET A 279 -3.46 -11.88 -18.38
N GLN A 280 -4.23 -11.54 -19.41
CA GLN A 280 -3.86 -11.85 -20.80
C GLN A 280 -2.57 -11.13 -21.21
N ILE A 281 -2.44 -9.84 -20.88
CA ILE A 281 -1.17 -9.10 -21.11
C ILE A 281 0.00 -9.84 -20.45
N THR A 282 -0.12 -10.24 -19.18
CA THR A 282 0.99 -10.95 -18.49
C THR A 282 1.37 -12.24 -19.18
N LYS A 283 0.37 -13.06 -19.56
CA LYS A 283 0.62 -14.34 -20.23
C LYS A 283 1.24 -14.16 -21.60
N LYS A 284 0.70 -13.24 -22.41
CA LYS A 284 1.21 -12.95 -23.77
C LYS A 284 2.62 -12.35 -23.69
N PHE A 285 2.86 -11.43 -22.77
CA PHE A 285 4.17 -10.84 -22.57
C PHE A 285 5.25 -11.88 -22.21
N SER A 286 4.97 -12.78 -21.28
CA SER A 286 5.91 -13.86 -20.93
C SER A 286 6.22 -14.77 -22.11
N ARG A 287 5.23 -15.07 -22.98
CA ARG A 287 5.44 -15.84 -24.20
C ARG A 287 6.28 -15.07 -25.22
N LEU A 288 6.03 -13.78 -25.36
CA LEU A 288 6.76 -12.89 -26.26
C LEU A 288 8.25 -12.81 -25.89
N LEU A 289 8.58 -12.64 -24.60
CA LEU A 289 9.96 -12.65 -24.11
C LEU A 289 10.68 -13.96 -24.46
N LYS A 290 10.02 -15.11 -24.27
CA LYS A 290 10.59 -16.42 -24.62
C LYS A 290 10.87 -16.53 -26.12
N ARG A 291 9.92 -16.09 -26.97
CA ARG A 291 10.09 -16.09 -28.44
C ARG A 291 11.20 -15.17 -28.91
N ALA A 292 11.36 -14.02 -28.23
CA ALA A 292 12.41 -13.06 -28.51
C ALA A 292 13.78 -13.48 -27.94
N GLY A 293 13.86 -14.58 -27.17
CA GLY A 293 15.10 -14.97 -26.51
C GLY A 293 15.63 -13.91 -25.57
N LEU A 294 14.72 -13.20 -24.88
CA LEU A 294 15.04 -12.17 -23.91
C LEU A 294 15.03 -12.74 -22.47
N PRO A 295 15.84 -12.19 -21.56
CA PRO A 295 15.74 -12.50 -20.15
C PRO A 295 14.32 -12.31 -19.62
N HIS A 296 13.95 -13.08 -18.60
CA HIS A 296 12.64 -12.92 -17.99
C HIS A 296 12.59 -11.64 -17.15
N PHE A 297 11.68 -10.74 -17.52
CA PHE A 297 11.27 -9.61 -16.69
C PHE A 297 9.74 -9.42 -16.75
N ARG A 298 9.19 -8.70 -15.80
CA ARG A 298 7.75 -8.52 -15.69
C ARG A 298 7.28 -7.40 -16.61
N PHE A 299 6.05 -7.45 -17.07
CA PHE A 299 5.44 -6.33 -17.81
C PHE A 299 5.54 -4.98 -17.07
N HIS A 300 5.51 -5.00 -15.73
CA HIS A 300 5.67 -3.80 -14.91
C HIS A 300 7.08 -3.21 -14.98
N ASP A 301 8.07 -3.99 -15.34
CA ASP A 301 9.45 -3.53 -15.44
C ASP A 301 9.70 -2.64 -16.68
N LEU A 302 8.78 -2.66 -17.67
CA LEU A 302 8.73 -1.66 -18.75
C LEU A 302 8.51 -0.24 -18.19
N ARG A 303 7.69 -0.10 -17.16
CA ARG A 303 7.49 1.17 -16.47
C ARG A 303 8.74 1.58 -15.66
N HIS A 304 9.48 0.62 -15.14
CA HIS A 304 10.78 0.87 -14.51
C HIS A 304 11.80 1.35 -15.54
N TYR A 305 11.86 0.68 -16.70
CA TYR A 305 12.65 1.14 -17.83
C TYR A 305 12.34 2.59 -18.21
N SER A 306 11.05 2.93 -18.40
CA SER A 306 10.63 4.29 -18.72
C SER A 306 11.16 5.33 -17.73
N ALA A 307 11.07 5.06 -16.43
CA ALA A 307 11.58 5.95 -15.39
C ALA A 307 13.10 6.08 -15.44
N SER A 308 13.80 4.95 -15.63
CA SER A 308 15.25 4.90 -15.70
C SER A 308 15.81 5.68 -16.87
N ILE A 309 15.20 5.54 -18.06
CA ILE A 309 15.63 6.29 -19.25
C ILE A 309 15.36 7.80 -19.11
N GLN A 310 14.18 8.19 -18.60
CA GLN A 310 13.90 9.60 -18.37
C GLN A 310 14.91 10.24 -17.40
N HIS A 311 15.28 9.52 -16.34
CA HIS A 311 16.31 9.96 -15.41
C HIS A 311 17.69 10.05 -16.12
N ALA A 312 18.05 9.04 -16.92
CA ALA A 312 19.31 8.96 -17.64
C ALA A 312 19.52 10.13 -18.63
N ILE A 313 18.45 10.61 -19.27
CA ILE A 313 18.48 11.76 -20.18
C ILE A 313 18.28 13.11 -19.45
N GLY A 314 18.30 13.11 -18.12
CA GLY A 314 18.31 14.34 -17.31
C GLY A 314 16.93 14.94 -17.03
N ILE A 315 15.83 14.20 -17.21
CA ILE A 315 14.51 14.70 -16.82
C ILE A 315 14.44 14.77 -15.29
N PRO A 316 14.07 15.93 -14.69
CA PRO A 316 13.95 16.05 -13.24
C PRO A 316 12.92 15.08 -12.65
N ASP A 317 13.21 14.55 -11.47
CA ASP A 317 12.38 13.54 -10.78
C ASP A 317 10.90 13.96 -10.64
N ALA A 318 10.64 15.25 -10.42
CA ALA A 318 9.27 15.77 -10.30
C ALA A 318 8.42 15.49 -11.55
N TYR A 319 8.98 15.67 -12.74
CA TYR A 319 8.29 15.39 -14.01
C TYR A 319 8.15 13.87 -14.26
N ILE A 320 9.17 13.09 -13.92
CA ILE A 320 9.12 11.63 -14.01
C ILE A 320 8.00 11.10 -13.09
N MET A 321 7.94 11.60 -11.85
CA MET A 321 6.92 11.26 -10.88
C MET A 321 5.52 11.62 -11.37
N GLN A 322 5.33 12.83 -11.89
CA GLN A 322 4.05 13.28 -12.44
C GLN A 322 3.62 12.38 -13.60
N ARG A 323 4.49 12.16 -14.59
CA ARG A 323 4.22 11.34 -15.77
C ARG A 323 3.88 9.89 -15.40
N GLY A 324 4.59 9.34 -14.42
CA GLY A 324 4.37 7.96 -13.95
C GLY A 324 3.30 7.82 -12.88
N GLY A 325 2.87 8.89 -12.21
CA GLY A 325 1.94 8.81 -11.08
C GLY A 325 2.57 8.13 -9.86
N TRP A 326 3.79 8.54 -9.48
CA TRP A 326 4.42 8.17 -8.22
C TRP A 326 4.17 9.25 -7.17
N GLY A 327 3.60 8.84 -6.03
CA GLY A 327 3.26 9.77 -4.95
C GLY A 327 4.44 10.15 -4.04
N ASN A 328 5.57 9.44 -4.13
CA ASN A 328 6.81 9.78 -3.44
C ASN A 328 8.05 9.36 -4.26
N ASP A 329 9.15 10.03 -3.98
CA ASP A 329 10.43 9.82 -4.66
C ASP A 329 11.17 8.54 -4.22
N GLY A 330 10.86 8.03 -3.03
CA GLY A 330 11.52 6.82 -2.50
C GLY A 330 11.29 5.59 -3.37
N VAL A 331 10.09 5.45 -3.95
CA VAL A 331 9.79 4.36 -4.89
C VAL A 331 10.52 4.60 -6.22
N LEU A 332 10.52 5.84 -6.71
CA LEU A 332 11.22 6.19 -7.95
C LEU A 332 12.73 5.95 -7.81
N LYS A 333 13.36 6.42 -6.75
CA LYS A 333 14.78 6.21 -6.45
C LYS A 333 15.18 4.73 -6.35
N GLN A 334 14.28 3.87 -5.90
CA GLN A 334 14.52 2.43 -5.92
C GLN A 334 14.54 1.84 -7.33
N VAL A 335 13.78 2.42 -8.26
CA VAL A 335 13.67 1.95 -9.65
C VAL A 335 14.96 2.23 -10.42
N TYR A 336 15.48 3.45 -10.38
CA TYR A 336 16.64 3.81 -11.19
C TYR A 336 18.00 3.69 -10.47
N ARG A 337 18.01 3.19 -9.23
CA ARG A 337 19.25 2.98 -8.48
C ARG A 337 20.28 2.10 -9.22
N HIS A 338 19.81 1.12 -9.99
CA HIS A 338 20.67 0.28 -10.82
C HIS A 338 21.24 1.05 -12.03
N THR A 339 20.45 1.95 -12.61
CA THR A 339 20.89 2.80 -13.73
C THR A 339 21.91 3.84 -13.26
N MET A 340 21.75 4.35 -12.03
CA MET A 340 22.74 5.25 -11.42
C MET A 340 24.12 4.60 -11.28
N ILE A 341 24.18 3.30 -10.91
CA ILE A 341 25.46 2.58 -10.78
C ILE A 341 26.19 2.49 -12.12
N SER A 342 25.48 2.26 -13.23
CA SER A 342 26.09 2.19 -14.57
C SER A 342 26.56 3.56 -15.09
N GLN A 343 25.94 4.64 -14.63
CA GLN A 343 26.27 6.03 -15.03
C GLN A 343 27.17 6.77 -14.03
N GLU A 344 27.42 6.17 -12.86
CA GLU A 344 28.20 6.80 -11.78
C GLU A 344 29.59 7.22 -12.26
N LYS A 345 30.24 6.39 -13.10
CA LYS A 345 31.56 6.71 -13.68
C LYS A 345 31.47 7.92 -14.60
N ASP A 346 30.50 7.97 -15.49
CA ASP A 346 30.31 9.08 -16.44
C ASP A 346 29.97 10.39 -15.73
N MET A 347 29.12 10.32 -14.69
CA MET A 347 28.74 11.50 -13.89
C MET A 347 29.92 11.98 -13.02
N SER A 348 30.67 11.05 -12.44
CA SER A 348 31.89 11.38 -11.69
C SER A 348 32.93 12.02 -12.60
N GLN A 349 33.12 11.53 -13.83
CA GLN A 349 34.02 12.11 -14.79
C GLN A 349 33.60 13.55 -15.19
N LYS A 350 32.30 13.74 -15.50
CA LYS A 350 31.78 15.09 -15.80
C LYS A 350 31.99 16.08 -14.65
N ALA A 351 31.81 15.63 -13.41
CA ALA A 351 32.06 16.47 -12.24
C ALA A 351 33.55 16.82 -12.11
N ASN A 352 34.43 15.84 -12.31
CA ASN A 352 35.88 16.04 -12.27
C ASN A 352 36.34 17.00 -13.38
N ASP A 353 35.88 16.80 -14.61
CA ASP A 353 36.19 17.69 -15.76
C ASP A 353 35.74 19.13 -15.48
N TYR A 354 34.57 19.30 -14.85
CA TYR A 354 34.11 20.63 -14.45
C TYR A 354 35.03 21.30 -13.41
N PHE A 355 35.40 20.54 -12.35
CA PHE A 355 36.29 21.05 -11.31
C PHE A 355 37.73 21.33 -11.83
N GLU A 356 38.25 20.49 -12.73
CA GLU A 356 39.54 20.74 -13.38
C GLU A 356 39.54 22.01 -14.24
N ASN A 357 38.39 22.34 -14.88
CA ASN A 357 38.24 23.56 -15.66
C ASN A 357 38.17 24.84 -14.79
N ILE A 358 37.67 24.72 -13.55
CA ILE A 358 37.67 25.85 -12.59
C ILE A 358 39.06 26.05 -12.00
N ALA A 359 39.88 25.02 -11.88
CA ALA A 359 41.19 25.05 -11.28
C ALA A 359 42.29 25.59 -12.25
N LYS A 360 41.99 25.68 -13.53
CA LYS A 360 42.83 26.32 -14.58
C LYS A 360 42.52 27.78 -14.72
#